data_e26e3fe13f0a68dc1f977b23b7b1ca59
#
_entry.id   e26e3fe13f0a68dc1f977b23b7b1ca59
#
_cell.length_a   1.000
_cell.length_b   1.000
_cell.length_c   1.000
_cell.angle_alpha   90.00
_cell.angle_beta   90.00
_cell.angle_gamma   90.00
#
_symmetry.space_group_name_H-M   'P 1'
#
loop_
_entity.id
_entity.type
_entity.pdbx_description
1 polymer ?
#
loop_
_entity_poly.entity_id
_entity_poly.type
_entity_poly.pdbx_seq_one_letter_code
_entity_poly.pdbx_strand_id
1 'polypeptide(L)'
;MATSSAALQLTRQLNQLRKNPVEGFSAGLVDDDNVFEWDITIFGPPDTLYEGGFLRAQMTFPPDFPLRPPKLRFITEMWHPNIYRNGEVCISILHEPGVDQYGYEDASERWLPVHTVESILISVISLLSQDTPDISSPANVDAAKEVREDIQGYRKKVRRLVRRSAEEGF
;
A
#
# COMPACT_ATOMS: atom_id res chain seq x y z
N MET A 1 23.33 17.82 -15.28
CA MET A 1 22.72 18.03 -13.98
C MET A 1 23.01 16.87 -13.06
N ALA A 2 23.34 17.16 -11.81
CA ALA A 2 23.56 16.11 -10.83
C ALA A 2 22.25 15.43 -10.47
N THR A 3 22.24 14.09 -10.43
CA THR A 3 21.09 13.32 -9.96
C THR A 3 20.97 13.47 -8.44
N SER A 4 19.75 13.72 -7.94
CA SER A 4 19.54 13.86 -6.50
C SER A 4 19.81 12.56 -5.75
N SER A 5 20.13 12.69 -4.45
CA SER A 5 20.31 11.53 -3.57
C SER A 5 19.06 10.65 -3.52
N ALA A 6 17.88 11.26 -3.49
CA ALA A 6 16.61 10.53 -3.51
C ALA A 6 16.47 9.73 -4.80
N ALA A 7 16.75 10.34 -5.96
CA ALA A 7 16.64 9.66 -7.24
C ALA A 7 17.61 8.48 -7.34
N LEU A 8 18.84 8.64 -6.85
CA LEU A 8 19.82 7.56 -6.83
C LEU A 8 19.37 6.39 -5.96
N GLN A 9 18.81 6.68 -4.79
CA GLN A 9 18.34 5.66 -3.86
C GLN A 9 17.13 4.91 -4.44
N LEU A 10 16.19 5.64 -5.05
CA LEU A 10 15.01 5.04 -5.69
C LEU A 10 15.40 4.17 -6.88
N THR A 11 16.35 4.63 -7.70
CA THR A 11 16.86 3.83 -8.83
C THR A 11 17.51 2.55 -8.32
N ARG A 12 18.26 2.63 -7.24
CA ARG A 12 18.91 1.46 -6.63
C ARG A 12 17.86 0.46 -6.12
N GLN A 13 16.85 0.94 -5.40
CA GLN A 13 15.78 0.07 -4.89
C GLN A 13 14.99 -0.60 -6.03
N LEU A 14 14.69 0.16 -7.09
CA LEU A 14 13.97 -0.39 -8.24
C LEU A 14 14.78 -1.49 -8.93
N ASN A 15 16.08 -1.24 -9.17
CA ASN A 15 16.95 -2.22 -9.78
C ASN A 15 17.12 -3.47 -8.92
N GLN A 16 17.16 -3.30 -7.61
CA GLN A 16 17.25 -4.42 -6.68
C GLN A 16 15.99 -5.29 -6.73
N LEU A 17 14.81 -4.69 -6.78
CA LEU A 17 13.55 -5.42 -6.90
C LEU A 17 13.41 -6.13 -8.25
N ARG A 18 13.96 -5.55 -9.32
CA ARG A 18 13.99 -6.18 -10.64
C ARG A 18 14.93 -7.39 -10.68
N LYS A 19 16.07 -7.30 -10.01
CA LYS A 19 17.04 -8.40 -9.90
C LYS A 19 16.55 -9.54 -9.02
N ASN A 20 15.93 -9.19 -7.90
CA ASN A 20 15.46 -10.12 -6.89
C ASN A 20 13.98 -9.88 -6.64
N PRO A 21 13.10 -10.36 -7.55
CA PRO A 21 11.67 -10.17 -7.39
C PRO A 21 11.16 -10.74 -6.08
N VAL A 22 10.28 -9.99 -5.41
CA VAL A 22 9.64 -10.44 -4.18
C VAL A 22 8.29 -11.04 -4.54
N GLU A 23 7.99 -12.21 -3.97
CA GLU A 23 6.71 -12.86 -4.18
C GLU A 23 5.58 -11.98 -3.66
N GLY A 24 4.52 -11.85 -4.46
CA GLY A 24 3.31 -11.15 -4.08
C GLY A 24 3.14 -9.77 -4.70
N PHE A 25 4.19 -9.19 -5.30
CA PHE A 25 4.03 -7.92 -6.00
C PHE A 25 5.05 -7.74 -7.13
N SER A 26 4.77 -6.82 -8.02
CA SER A 26 5.71 -6.35 -9.03
C SER A 26 5.75 -4.83 -9.04
N ALA A 27 6.90 -4.27 -9.43
CA ALA A 27 7.13 -2.83 -9.43
C ALA A 27 7.74 -2.38 -10.75
N GLY A 28 7.32 -1.23 -11.24
CA GLY A 28 7.86 -0.58 -12.42
C GLY A 28 7.68 0.92 -12.29
N LEU A 29 8.02 1.65 -13.36
CA LEU A 29 7.81 3.09 -13.41
C LEU A 29 6.57 3.42 -14.23
N VAL A 30 5.84 4.46 -13.82
CA VAL A 30 4.74 5.01 -14.64
C VAL A 30 5.32 5.63 -15.91
N ASP A 31 6.42 6.38 -15.77
CA ASP A 31 7.16 7.01 -16.83
C ASP A 31 8.65 6.72 -16.63
N ASP A 32 9.31 6.16 -17.65
CA ASP A 32 10.71 5.75 -17.55
C ASP A 32 11.66 6.91 -17.19
N ASP A 33 11.25 8.14 -17.43
CA ASP A 33 12.04 9.34 -17.11
C ASP A 33 11.80 9.85 -15.68
N ASN A 34 10.88 9.25 -14.92
CA ASN A 34 10.51 9.72 -13.60
C ASN A 34 10.56 8.60 -12.56
N VAL A 35 11.65 8.55 -11.79
CA VAL A 35 11.84 7.54 -10.74
C VAL A 35 11.02 7.83 -9.47
N PHE A 36 10.34 8.98 -9.39
CA PHE A 36 9.53 9.37 -8.23
C PHE A 36 8.09 8.88 -8.28
N GLU A 37 7.68 8.25 -9.38
CA GLU A 37 6.35 7.64 -9.53
C GLU A 37 6.49 6.19 -9.98
N TRP A 38 6.04 5.28 -9.13
CA TRP A 38 6.11 3.85 -9.41
C TRP A 38 4.73 3.27 -9.65
N ASP A 39 4.68 2.33 -10.59
CA ASP A 39 3.50 1.52 -10.88
C ASP A 39 3.68 0.17 -10.18
N ILE A 40 2.74 -0.16 -9.30
CA ILE A 40 2.82 -1.35 -8.45
C ILE A 40 1.62 -2.24 -8.77
N THR A 41 1.88 -3.55 -8.86
CA THR A 41 0.81 -4.55 -8.90
C THR A 41 0.98 -5.47 -7.71
N ILE A 42 -0.06 -5.57 -6.89
CA ILE A 42 -0.09 -6.49 -5.75
C ILE A 42 -1.01 -7.65 -6.12
N PHE A 43 -0.48 -8.86 -6.05
CA PHE A 43 -1.27 -10.08 -6.26
C PHE A 43 -1.92 -10.44 -4.95
N GLY A 44 -3.25 -10.62 -4.95
CA GLY A 44 -3.96 -10.92 -3.72
C GLY A 44 -3.36 -12.14 -3.02
N PRO A 45 -3.02 -12.00 -1.71
CA PRO A 45 -2.33 -13.10 -1.01
C PRO A 45 -3.18 -14.36 -0.96
N PRO A 46 -2.55 -15.56 -1.07
CA PRO A 46 -3.31 -16.80 -0.97
C PRO A 46 -3.94 -16.96 0.42
N ASP A 47 -5.06 -17.66 0.46
CA ASP A 47 -5.82 -17.94 1.68
C ASP A 47 -6.37 -16.67 2.37
N THR A 48 -6.56 -15.59 1.60
CA THR A 48 -7.19 -14.34 2.07
C THR A 48 -8.39 -13.98 1.22
N LEU A 49 -9.14 -12.97 1.65
CA LEU A 49 -10.25 -12.42 0.85
C LEU A 49 -9.80 -11.90 -0.51
N TYR A 50 -8.52 -11.56 -0.64
CA TYR A 50 -7.94 -10.94 -1.83
C TYR A 50 -7.33 -11.95 -2.81
N GLU A 51 -7.33 -13.24 -2.45
CA GLU A 51 -6.75 -14.28 -3.29
C GLU A 51 -7.29 -14.21 -4.72
N GLY A 52 -6.39 -14.27 -5.69
CA GLY A 52 -6.74 -14.16 -7.11
C GLY A 52 -6.87 -12.72 -7.60
N GLY A 53 -6.77 -11.73 -6.71
CA GLY A 53 -6.86 -10.33 -7.08
C GLY A 53 -5.63 -9.84 -7.85
N PHE A 54 -5.87 -8.89 -8.74
CA PHE A 54 -4.85 -8.18 -9.50
C PHE A 54 -4.97 -6.71 -9.15
N LEU A 55 -4.29 -6.30 -8.06
CA LEU A 55 -4.53 -5.03 -7.42
C LEU A 55 -3.46 -4.02 -7.88
N ARG A 56 -3.89 -3.02 -8.64
CA ARG A 56 -3.00 -2.00 -9.16
C ARG A 56 -2.94 -0.79 -8.24
N ALA A 57 -1.74 -0.27 -8.05
CA ALA A 57 -1.49 0.87 -7.18
C ALA A 57 -0.39 1.75 -7.77
N GLN A 58 -0.30 2.98 -7.29
CA GLN A 58 0.78 3.90 -7.63
C GLN A 58 1.41 4.42 -6.35
N MET A 59 2.74 4.53 -6.37
CA MET A 59 3.52 5.06 -5.25
C MET A 59 4.24 6.32 -5.70
N THR A 60 4.02 7.41 -4.98
CA THR A 60 4.61 8.72 -5.29
C THR A 60 5.57 9.10 -4.17
N PHE A 61 6.80 9.42 -4.53
CA PHE A 61 7.87 9.72 -3.57
C PHE A 61 8.12 11.22 -3.46
N PRO A 62 8.36 11.73 -2.23
CA PRO A 62 8.73 13.13 -2.06
C PRO A 62 10.17 13.38 -2.51
N PRO A 63 10.53 14.63 -2.88
CA PRO A 63 11.89 14.95 -3.32
C PRO A 63 12.96 14.71 -2.27
N ASP A 64 12.61 14.74 -1.00
CA ASP A 64 13.53 14.52 0.13
C ASP A 64 13.48 13.07 0.66
N PHE A 65 12.89 12.14 -0.11
CA PHE A 65 12.95 10.71 0.25
C PHE A 65 14.40 10.30 0.52
N PRO A 66 14.73 9.54 1.56
CA PRO A 66 13.84 8.81 2.47
C PRO A 66 13.51 9.52 3.78
N LEU A 67 13.71 10.83 3.88
CA LEU A 67 13.38 11.58 5.11
C LEU A 67 11.89 11.61 5.38
N ARG A 68 11.10 11.71 4.30
CA ARG A 68 9.64 11.60 4.38
C ARG A 68 9.15 10.39 3.59
N PRO A 69 8.02 9.79 4.00
CA PRO A 69 7.50 8.60 3.35
C PRO A 69 6.86 8.90 2.00
N PRO A 70 6.75 7.89 1.11
CA PRO A 70 5.93 8.02 -0.07
C PRO A 70 4.44 7.95 0.26
N LYS A 71 3.62 8.28 -0.73
CA LYS A 71 2.18 8.03 -0.71
C LYS A 71 1.88 6.82 -1.58
N LEU A 72 1.03 5.95 -1.09
CA LEU A 72 0.57 4.77 -1.83
C LEU A 72 -0.93 4.88 -2.05
N ARG A 73 -1.37 4.76 -3.30
CA ARG A 73 -2.78 4.85 -3.66
C ARG A 73 -3.15 3.72 -4.60
N PHE A 74 -4.16 2.94 -4.22
CA PHE A 74 -4.72 1.94 -5.11
C PHE A 74 -5.51 2.60 -6.25
N ILE A 75 -5.24 2.16 -7.46
CA ILE A 75 -6.02 2.52 -8.66
C ILE A 75 -7.21 1.58 -8.77
N THR A 76 -7.00 0.29 -8.46
CA THR A 76 -8.09 -0.68 -8.32
C THR A 76 -9.01 -0.24 -7.19
N GLU A 77 -10.32 -0.32 -7.40
CA GLU A 77 -11.29 0.01 -6.36
C GLU A 77 -11.14 -0.95 -5.19
N MET A 78 -10.97 -0.39 -3.99
CA MET A 78 -10.75 -1.16 -2.76
C MET A 78 -11.83 -0.83 -1.75
N TRP A 79 -12.15 -1.82 -0.90
CA TRP A 79 -13.09 -1.65 0.21
C TRP A 79 -12.43 -2.21 1.47
N HIS A 80 -11.85 -1.32 2.26
CA HIS A 80 -11.07 -1.69 3.44
C HIS A 80 -11.08 -0.53 4.45
N PRO A 81 -11.22 -0.82 5.76
CA PRO A 81 -11.25 0.24 6.77
C PRO A 81 -10.00 1.16 6.77
N ASN A 82 -8.84 0.64 6.39
CA ASN A 82 -7.58 1.40 6.40
C ASN A 82 -7.18 1.97 5.03
N ILE A 83 -8.10 1.94 4.07
CA ILE A 83 -7.88 2.50 2.73
C ILE A 83 -9.01 3.49 2.44
N TYR A 84 -8.65 4.75 2.18
CA TYR A 84 -9.63 5.78 1.82
C TYR A 84 -10.38 5.38 0.54
N ARG A 85 -11.56 5.94 0.34
CA ARG A 85 -12.35 5.66 -0.86
C ARG A 85 -11.63 6.04 -2.15
N ASN A 86 -10.74 7.05 -2.10
CA ASN A 86 -9.92 7.43 -3.25
C ASN A 86 -8.73 6.49 -3.49
N GLY A 87 -8.55 5.47 -2.64
CA GLY A 87 -7.51 4.48 -2.76
C GLY A 87 -6.26 4.73 -1.91
N GLU A 88 -6.12 5.90 -1.28
CA GLU A 88 -4.94 6.18 -0.47
C GLU A 88 -4.89 5.26 0.75
N VAL A 89 -3.73 4.64 0.97
CA VAL A 89 -3.51 3.67 2.06
C VAL A 89 -3.10 4.40 3.32
N CYS A 90 -3.80 4.13 4.42
CA CYS A 90 -3.54 4.72 5.73
C CYS A 90 -2.99 3.64 6.67
N ILE A 91 -1.67 3.49 6.70
CA ILE A 91 -0.97 2.56 7.59
C ILE A 91 0.20 3.27 8.25
N SER A 92 0.58 2.81 9.43
CA SER A 92 1.57 3.48 10.30
C SER A 92 2.91 3.73 9.61
N ILE A 93 3.42 2.77 8.87
CA ILE A 93 4.71 2.90 8.18
C ILE A 93 4.75 4.08 7.20
N LEU A 94 3.58 4.53 6.71
CA LEU A 94 3.47 5.66 5.79
C LEU A 94 3.19 7.00 6.49
N HIS A 95 3.10 6.99 7.83
CA HIS A 95 2.88 8.22 8.60
C HIS A 95 4.20 8.93 8.84
N GLU A 96 4.22 10.24 8.62
CA GLU A 96 5.42 11.05 8.82
C GLU A 96 5.94 10.96 10.25
N PRO A 97 7.27 11.03 10.45
CA PRO A 97 7.85 11.14 11.79
C PRO A 97 7.31 12.39 12.50
N GLY A 98 7.10 12.29 13.79
CA GLY A 98 6.60 13.41 14.59
C GLY A 98 5.85 12.94 15.81
N VAL A 99 5.20 13.89 16.49
CA VAL A 99 4.40 13.60 17.67
C VAL A 99 3.04 13.08 17.24
N ASP A 100 2.67 11.89 17.72
CA ASP A 100 1.33 11.38 17.56
C ASP A 100 0.41 12.11 18.53
N GLN A 101 -0.47 12.95 18.00
CA GLN A 101 -1.41 13.77 18.73
C GLN A 101 -2.33 12.96 19.65
N TYR A 102 -2.62 11.72 19.28
CA TYR A 102 -3.59 10.88 19.97
C TYR A 102 -2.97 9.70 20.72
N GLY A 103 -1.66 9.50 20.59
CA GLY A 103 -0.96 8.40 21.26
C GLY A 103 -1.30 7.00 20.77
N TYR A 104 -1.81 6.87 19.55
CA TYR A 104 -2.21 5.57 18.99
C TYR A 104 -1.06 4.77 18.40
N GLU A 105 0.06 5.42 18.10
CA GLU A 105 1.18 4.78 17.42
C GLU A 105 2.47 4.96 18.20
N ASP A 106 3.27 3.90 18.28
CA ASP A 106 4.65 3.99 18.75
C ASP A 106 5.50 4.68 17.66
N ALA A 107 6.53 5.42 18.09
CA ALA A 107 7.44 6.08 17.16
C ALA A 107 8.09 5.09 16.19
N SER A 108 8.34 3.85 16.63
CA SER A 108 8.93 2.78 15.82
C SER A 108 7.99 2.24 14.73
N GLU A 109 6.69 2.47 14.84
CA GLU A 109 5.70 2.03 13.85
C GLU A 109 5.57 2.99 12.68
N ARG A 110 6.02 4.24 12.85
CA ARG A 110 5.95 5.27 11.83
C ARG A 110 7.10 5.15 10.84
N TRP A 111 7.04 5.98 9.81
CA TRP A 111 8.10 6.03 8.82
C TRP A 111 9.46 6.34 9.45
N LEU A 112 10.46 5.56 9.04
CA LEU A 112 11.87 5.77 9.35
C LEU A 112 12.66 5.74 8.05
N PRO A 113 13.76 6.52 7.92
CA PRO A 113 14.56 6.53 6.69
C PRO A 113 15.16 5.19 6.28
N VAL A 114 15.18 4.20 7.17
CA VAL A 114 15.68 2.85 6.87
C VAL A 114 14.64 1.99 6.14
N HIS A 115 13.38 2.41 6.12
CA HIS A 115 12.34 1.66 5.41
C HIS A 115 12.54 1.73 3.90
N THR A 116 12.17 0.66 3.22
CA THR A 116 12.31 0.52 1.77
C THR A 116 10.93 0.32 1.13
N VAL A 117 10.89 0.41 -0.19
CA VAL A 117 9.67 0.06 -0.95
C VAL A 117 9.25 -1.36 -0.62
N GLU A 118 10.20 -2.30 -0.55
CA GLU A 118 9.91 -3.68 -0.17
C GLU A 118 9.22 -3.77 1.19
N SER A 119 9.74 -3.08 2.21
CA SER A 119 9.13 -3.12 3.54
C SER A 119 7.73 -2.52 3.57
N ILE A 120 7.48 -1.47 2.78
CA ILE A 120 6.14 -0.90 2.64
C ILE A 120 5.18 -1.92 2.03
N LEU A 121 5.58 -2.57 0.94
CA LEU A 121 4.71 -3.51 0.23
C LEU A 121 4.45 -4.77 1.04
N ILE A 122 5.45 -5.23 1.81
CA ILE A 122 5.25 -6.33 2.76
C ILE A 122 4.23 -5.93 3.83
N SER A 123 4.27 -4.69 4.31
CA SER A 123 3.28 -4.18 5.28
C SER A 123 1.87 -4.15 4.69
N VAL A 124 1.74 -3.79 3.41
CA VAL A 124 0.44 -3.81 2.72
C VAL A 124 -0.07 -5.24 2.56
N ILE A 125 0.79 -6.17 2.17
CA ILE A 125 0.43 -7.59 2.05
C ILE A 125 -0.04 -8.12 3.41
N SER A 126 0.64 -7.74 4.48
CA SER A 126 0.25 -8.09 5.85
C SER A 126 -1.13 -7.53 6.20
N LEU A 127 -1.39 -6.27 5.82
CA LEU A 127 -2.69 -5.63 6.02
C LEU A 127 -3.81 -6.42 5.32
N LEU A 128 -3.59 -6.81 4.08
CA LEU A 128 -4.57 -7.57 3.29
C LEU A 128 -4.72 -9.02 3.77
N SER A 129 -3.80 -9.51 4.57
CA SER A 129 -3.80 -10.88 5.10
C SER A 129 -4.51 -11.02 6.44
N GLN A 130 -4.97 -9.94 7.04
CA GLN A 130 -5.71 -9.98 8.30
C GLN A 130 -7.09 -10.59 8.11
N ASP A 131 -7.46 -11.55 8.96
CA ASP A 131 -8.79 -12.16 8.94
C ASP A 131 -9.88 -11.15 9.28
N THR A 132 -9.59 -10.29 10.24
CA THR A 132 -10.48 -9.20 10.64
C THR A 132 -9.70 -7.89 10.63
N PRO A 133 -10.08 -6.94 9.77
CA PRO A 133 -9.40 -5.64 9.72
C PRO A 133 -9.51 -4.86 11.02
N ASP A 134 -8.48 -4.06 11.31
CA ASP A 134 -8.50 -3.14 12.44
C ASP A 134 -9.42 -1.95 12.12
N ILE A 135 -10.42 -1.76 12.97
CA ILE A 135 -11.42 -0.68 12.80
C ILE A 135 -11.30 0.42 13.86
N SER A 136 -10.21 0.42 14.65
CA SER A 136 -10.05 1.39 15.75
C SER A 136 -9.82 2.83 15.27
N SER A 137 -9.20 3.00 14.09
CA SER A 137 -8.95 4.33 13.52
C SER A 137 -9.14 4.27 12.00
N PRO A 138 -10.40 4.23 11.52
CA PRO A 138 -10.65 3.95 10.12
C PRO A 138 -10.44 5.15 9.20
N ALA A 139 -9.84 4.89 8.05
CA ALA A 139 -9.80 5.82 6.91
C ALA A 139 -11.12 5.77 6.14
N ASN A 140 -11.71 4.58 6.03
CA ASN A 140 -13.03 4.37 5.43
C ASN A 140 -14.01 3.95 6.52
N VAL A 141 -14.79 4.92 7.00
CA VAL A 141 -15.71 4.74 8.11
C VAL A 141 -16.84 3.77 7.74
N ASP A 142 -17.30 3.82 6.51
CA ASP A 142 -18.38 2.93 6.05
C ASP A 142 -17.94 1.48 5.96
N ALA A 143 -16.71 1.24 5.51
CA ALA A 143 -16.15 -0.10 5.51
C ALA A 143 -15.97 -0.62 6.94
N ALA A 144 -15.48 0.23 7.85
CA ALA A 144 -15.34 -0.13 9.26
C ALA A 144 -16.68 -0.47 9.90
N LYS A 145 -17.70 0.30 9.59
CA LYS A 145 -19.07 0.04 10.06
C LYS A 145 -19.57 -1.32 9.56
N GLU A 146 -19.33 -1.63 8.29
CA GLU A 146 -19.74 -2.91 7.72
C GLU A 146 -19.00 -4.09 8.34
N VAL A 147 -17.72 -3.95 8.63
CA VAL A 147 -16.95 -4.98 9.35
C VAL A 147 -17.57 -5.25 10.73
N ARG A 148 -17.98 -4.19 11.44
CA ARG A 148 -18.53 -4.30 12.78
C ARG A 148 -19.96 -4.84 12.78
N GLU A 149 -20.81 -4.41 11.84
CA GLU A 149 -22.25 -4.68 11.85
C GLU A 149 -22.68 -5.78 10.88
N ASP A 150 -21.95 -5.98 9.78
CA ASP A 150 -22.30 -6.97 8.75
C ASP A 150 -21.04 -7.51 8.07
N ILE A 151 -20.31 -8.33 8.82
CA ILE A 151 -19.04 -8.89 8.32
C ILE A 151 -19.20 -9.74 7.06
N GLN A 152 -20.34 -10.42 6.91
CA GLN A 152 -20.60 -11.24 5.72
C GLN A 152 -20.82 -10.37 4.49
N GLY A 153 -21.54 -9.27 4.64
CA GLY A 153 -21.73 -8.28 3.56
C GLY A 153 -20.41 -7.63 3.17
N TYR A 154 -19.58 -7.30 4.15
CA TYR A 154 -18.23 -6.79 3.91
C TYR A 154 -17.41 -7.75 3.06
N ARG A 155 -17.31 -9.02 3.48
CA ARG A 155 -16.55 -10.05 2.78
C ARG A 155 -17.06 -10.26 1.35
N LYS A 156 -18.37 -10.27 1.17
CA LYS A 156 -19.00 -10.45 -0.15
C LYS A 156 -18.64 -9.29 -1.08
N LYS A 157 -18.66 -8.07 -0.57
CA LYS A 157 -18.30 -6.88 -1.35
C LYS A 157 -16.82 -6.92 -1.75
N VAL A 158 -15.93 -7.25 -0.82
CA VAL A 158 -14.50 -7.36 -1.10
C VAL A 158 -14.23 -8.42 -2.17
N ARG A 159 -14.82 -9.61 -2.05
CA ARG A 159 -14.66 -10.69 -3.04
C ARG A 159 -15.13 -10.28 -4.43
N ARG A 160 -16.21 -9.51 -4.50
CA ARG A 160 -16.70 -8.99 -5.79
C ARG A 160 -15.71 -8.04 -6.43
N LEU A 161 -15.13 -7.13 -5.66
CA LEU A 161 -14.13 -6.18 -6.15
C LEU A 161 -12.86 -6.90 -6.57
N VAL A 162 -12.43 -7.90 -5.82
CA VAL A 162 -11.26 -8.73 -6.14
C VAL A 162 -11.48 -9.45 -7.48
N ARG A 163 -12.63 -10.06 -7.68
CA ARG A 163 -12.97 -10.73 -8.93
C ARG A 163 -12.94 -9.77 -10.11
N ARG A 164 -13.53 -8.58 -9.94
CA ARG A 164 -13.50 -7.52 -10.97
C ARG A 164 -12.07 -7.11 -11.30
N SER A 165 -11.21 -6.97 -10.30
CA SER A 165 -9.81 -6.61 -10.52
C SER A 165 -9.09 -7.62 -11.39
N ALA A 166 -9.34 -8.90 -11.18
CA ALA A 166 -8.73 -9.97 -11.97
C ALA A 166 -9.22 -9.94 -13.43
N GLU A 167 -10.50 -9.67 -13.64
CA GLU A 167 -11.09 -9.55 -14.98
C GLU A 167 -10.54 -8.34 -15.75
N GLU A 168 -10.36 -7.22 -15.08
CA GLU A 168 -9.85 -5.98 -15.68
C GLU A 168 -8.33 -6.01 -15.87
N GLY A 169 -7.62 -6.85 -15.11
CA GLY A 169 -6.16 -6.94 -15.15
C GLY A 169 -5.60 -7.74 -16.32
N PHE A 170 -6.45 -8.45 -17.03
CA PHE A 170 -6.02 -9.32 -18.17
C PHE A 170 -6.55 -8.83 -19.49
#